data_0626948ab9788a7d1a6d3e09f531886e
#
_entry.id   0626948ab9788a7d1a6d3e09f531886e
#
_cell.length_a   1.000
_cell.length_b   1.000
_cell.length_c   1.000
_cell.angle_alpha   90.00
_cell.angle_beta   90.00
_cell.angle_gamma   90.00
#
_symmetry.space_group_name_H-M   'P 1'
#
loop_
_entity.id
_entity.type
_entity.pdbx_description
1 polymer ?
#
loop_
_entity_poly.entity_id
_entity_poly.type
_entity_poly.pdbx_seq_one_letter_code
_entity_poly.pdbx_strand_id
1 'polypeptide(L)'
;MRIALVTHKVDFQDGQGRVNYEIAKAALDRGHSVTVIAEYCSSEIANHPRGRFICAREIPIPTQLLRNIYFAEKSARWLRQHRDEFDIIQANGFVTWEPADIVAVHFVHSAWLRNPFFPFHWSSFSPYAYYQRLITIINGHYEKKAFRSADKLIAVSRFTAGEVAEYGISQEKLVVVHNGVDIEEFHPGPAVRSEFGLSEEIPLALFVGDIKTTRKNLETVLKAMQSVPELHLVVAGKVEGSPYPAIAEELKVSDRVHFIGKTSKIASLMRSVDFFVFPSRYEAHPLVLLEAMASGLPVVVSGNFGAADYIHAGGRVFDDPNDASALATIMEELVRFPEKRKSMGVAAREQALNMQWSQTAAGYLDVYEELLEKRRQSASAGHLSMDDVANSQEKK
;
A
#
# COMPACT_ATOMS: atom_id res chain seq x y z
N MET A 1 -21.80 11.19 -9.05
CA MET A 1 -20.84 10.71 -10.08
C MET A 1 -21.10 9.24 -10.37
N ARG A 2 -20.78 8.82 -11.60
CA ARG A 2 -20.73 7.42 -12.04
C ARG A 2 -19.24 7.06 -12.16
N ILE A 3 -18.77 6.18 -11.29
CA ILE A 3 -17.33 5.89 -11.14
C ILE A 3 -17.05 4.45 -11.58
N ALA A 4 -16.04 4.24 -12.42
CA ALA A 4 -15.47 2.93 -12.71
C ALA A 4 -14.15 2.77 -11.95
N LEU A 5 -14.02 1.70 -11.15
CA LEU A 5 -12.79 1.29 -10.49
C LEU A 5 -12.23 0.04 -11.16
N VAL A 6 -11.05 0.16 -11.78
CA VAL A 6 -10.35 -0.95 -12.44
C VAL A 6 -9.18 -1.38 -11.55
N THR A 7 -9.26 -2.59 -11.01
CA THR A 7 -8.26 -3.10 -10.06
C THR A 7 -8.31 -4.63 -10.01
N HIS A 8 -7.31 -5.30 -9.41
CA HIS A 8 -7.38 -6.74 -9.24
C HIS A 8 -8.37 -7.17 -8.15
N LYS A 9 -8.45 -6.40 -7.04
CA LYS A 9 -9.30 -6.73 -5.90
C LYS A 9 -9.92 -5.51 -5.25
N VAL A 10 -11.15 -5.70 -4.76
CA VAL A 10 -11.82 -4.81 -3.81
C VAL A 10 -12.22 -5.67 -2.61
N ASP A 11 -11.40 -5.63 -1.55
CA ASP A 11 -11.53 -6.53 -0.41
C ASP A 11 -10.90 -5.91 0.83
N PHE A 12 -11.64 -5.88 1.94
CA PHE A 12 -11.17 -5.28 3.19
C PHE A 12 -10.04 -6.09 3.89
N GLN A 13 -9.81 -7.35 3.50
CA GLN A 13 -8.75 -8.20 4.03
C GLN A 13 -7.45 -8.20 3.21
N ASP A 14 -7.42 -7.50 2.09
CA ASP A 14 -6.25 -7.40 1.21
C ASP A 14 -5.61 -6.02 1.34
N GLY A 15 -4.28 -5.90 1.29
CA GLY A 15 -3.61 -4.61 1.47
C GLY A 15 -4.06 -3.53 0.49
N GLN A 16 -3.82 -3.74 -0.81
CA GLN A 16 -4.26 -2.81 -1.86
C GLN A 16 -5.78 -2.87 -2.06
N GLY A 17 -6.36 -4.06 -1.90
CA GLY A 17 -7.81 -4.28 -1.98
C GLY A 17 -8.57 -3.48 -0.94
N ARG A 18 -8.01 -3.28 0.26
CA ARG A 18 -8.60 -2.47 1.33
C ARG A 18 -8.75 -1.00 0.90
N VAL A 19 -7.74 -0.41 0.30
CA VAL A 19 -7.82 0.99 -0.19
C VAL A 19 -8.96 1.14 -1.18
N ASN A 20 -9.07 0.24 -2.15
CA ASN A 20 -10.15 0.26 -3.15
C ASN A 20 -11.53 0.03 -2.52
N TYR A 21 -11.60 -0.85 -1.51
CA TYR A 21 -12.84 -1.09 -0.76
C TYR A 21 -13.32 0.17 -0.05
N GLU A 22 -12.43 0.87 0.66
CA GLU A 22 -12.77 2.09 1.41
C GLU A 22 -13.21 3.24 0.48
N ILE A 23 -12.54 3.40 -0.66
CA ILE A 23 -12.92 4.38 -1.68
C ILE A 23 -14.29 4.04 -2.27
N ALA A 24 -14.52 2.78 -2.65
CA ALA A 24 -15.79 2.34 -3.21
C ALA A 24 -16.94 2.51 -2.22
N LYS A 25 -16.74 2.10 -0.96
CA LYS A 25 -17.71 2.24 0.12
C LYS A 25 -18.07 3.72 0.35
N ALA A 26 -17.09 4.57 0.54
CA ALA A 26 -17.32 6.00 0.76
C ALA A 26 -18.02 6.67 -0.43
N ALA A 27 -17.71 6.29 -1.67
CA ALA A 27 -18.38 6.78 -2.85
C ALA A 27 -19.88 6.36 -2.86
N LEU A 28 -20.17 5.09 -2.54
CA LEU A 28 -21.53 4.57 -2.44
C LEU A 28 -22.33 5.25 -1.32
N ASP A 29 -21.72 5.44 -0.15
CA ASP A 29 -22.31 6.10 1.02
C ASP A 29 -22.64 7.58 0.72
N ARG A 30 -21.83 8.27 -0.11
CA ARG A 30 -22.10 9.63 -0.61
C ARG A 30 -23.11 9.67 -1.76
N GLY A 31 -23.71 8.54 -2.13
CA GLY A 31 -24.77 8.45 -3.14
C GLY A 31 -24.26 8.38 -4.58
N HIS A 32 -22.97 8.13 -4.81
CA HIS A 32 -22.43 7.88 -6.14
C HIS A 32 -22.71 6.45 -6.59
N SER A 33 -22.63 6.18 -7.91
CA SER A 33 -22.67 4.83 -8.46
C SER A 33 -21.25 4.35 -8.73
N VAL A 34 -20.94 3.12 -8.31
CA VAL A 34 -19.59 2.54 -8.46
C VAL A 34 -19.70 1.23 -9.25
N THR A 35 -19.00 1.15 -10.38
CA THR A 35 -18.77 -0.10 -11.11
C THR A 35 -17.35 -0.57 -10.87
N VAL A 36 -17.20 -1.73 -10.24
CA VAL A 36 -15.92 -2.38 -9.98
C VAL A 36 -15.63 -3.37 -11.11
N ILE A 37 -14.52 -3.19 -11.81
CA ILE A 37 -13.99 -4.11 -12.82
C ILE A 37 -12.77 -4.78 -12.19
N ALA A 38 -12.92 -6.01 -11.71
CA ALA A 38 -11.90 -6.68 -10.90
C ALA A 38 -11.94 -8.21 -11.06
N GLU A 39 -10.96 -8.90 -10.48
CA GLU A 39 -10.99 -10.35 -10.31
C GLU A 39 -11.86 -10.77 -9.12
N TYR A 40 -11.92 -9.91 -8.11
CA TYR A 40 -12.72 -10.13 -6.90
C TYR A 40 -13.25 -8.81 -6.35
N CYS A 41 -14.50 -8.85 -5.89
CA CYS A 41 -15.16 -7.74 -5.20
C CYS A 41 -15.91 -8.29 -3.98
N SER A 42 -15.79 -7.63 -2.83
CA SER A 42 -16.56 -7.98 -1.65
C SER A 42 -18.06 -7.90 -1.92
N SER A 43 -18.83 -8.78 -1.30
CA SER A 43 -20.29 -8.83 -1.47
C SER A 43 -20.99 -7.55 -1.03
N GLU A 44 -20.45 -6.85 -0.05
CA GLU A 44 -20.98 -5.56 0.42
C GLU A 44 -20.99 -4.52 -0.70
N ILE A 45 -19.91 -4.39 -1.45
CA ILE A 45 -19.82 -3.46 -2.59
C ILE A 45 -20.59 -3.98 -3.81
N ALA A 46 -20.42 -5.27 -4.14
CA ALA A 46 -21.01 -5.87 -5.33
C ALA A 46 -22.55 -5.90 -5.30
N ASN A 47 -23.15 -6.08 -4.11
CA ASN A 47 -24.60 -6.17 -3.91
C ASN A 47 -25.24 -4.85 -3.49
N HIS A 48 -24.47 -3.77 -3.37
CA HIS A 48 -25.03 -2.47 -3.05
C HIS A 48 -25.95 -1.97 -4.17
N PRO A 49 -27.11 -1.30 -3.88
CA PRO A 49 -28.06 -0.86 -4.92
C PRO A 49 -27.47 0.06 -6.01
N ARG A 50 -26.38 0.76 -5.69
CA ARG A 50 -25.62 1.61 -6.62
C ARG A 50 -24.26 1.02 -6.98
N GLY A 51 -23.98 -0.22 -6.54
CA GLY A 51 -22.79 -0.99 -6.85
C GLY A 51 -23.02 -1.90 -8.05
N ARG A 52 -22.00 -2.11 -8.87
CA ARG A 52 -21.99 -3.10 -9.96
C ARG A 52 -20.64 -3.77 -10.00
N PHE A 53 -20.61 -5.10 -10.08
CA PHE A 53 -19.37 -5.85 -10.22
C PHE A 53 -19.27 -6.50 -11.59
N ILE A 54 -18.14 -6.31 -12.27
CA ILE A 54 -17.76 -6.93 -13.55
C ILE A 54 -16.53 -7.79 -13.29
N CYS A 55 -16.69 -9.11 -13.39
CA CYS A 55 -15.57 -10.02 -13.26
C CYS A 55 -14.69 -10.00 -14.52
N ALA A 56 -13.47 -9.53 -14.38
CA ALA A 56 -12.52 -9.45 -15.48
C ALA A 56 -11.64 -10.71 -15.65
N ARG A 57 -11.78 -11.69 -14.75
CA ARG A 57 -11.08 -12.97 -14.83
C ARG A 57 -11.99 -14.15 -14.49
N GLU A 58 -12.45 -14.83 -15.52
CA GLU A 58 -13.36 -15.98 -15.41
C GLU A 58 -12.65 -17.33 -15.51
N ILE A 59 -11.40 -17.35 -15.97
CA ILE A 59 -10.61 -18.56 -16.22
C ILE A 59 -9.29 -18.58 -15.47
N PRO A 60 -8.81 -19.77 -15.03
CA PRO A 60 -7.48 -19.90 -14.46
C PRO A 60 -6.39 -19.69 -15.50
N ILE A 61 -5.44 -18.79 -15.23
CA ILE A 61 -4.31 -18.49 -16.11
C ILE A 61 -3.01 -18.86 -15.38
N PRO A 62 -2.14 -19.67 -16.02
CA PRO A 62 -1.04 -20.35 -15.30
C PRO A 62 0.08 -19.42 -14.86
N THR A 63 0.31 -18.29 -15.56
CA THR A 63 1.41 -17.40 -15.22
C THR A 63 0.93 -15.99 -14.88
N GLN A 64 1.64 -15.31 -14.00
CA GLN A 64 1.28 -13.94 -13.58
C GLN A 64 1.30 -12.95 -14.75
N LEU A 65 2.28 -13.06 -15.66
CA LEU A 65 2.37 -12.18 -16.82
C LEU A 65 1.14 -12.33 -17.74
N LEU A 66 0.79 -13.55 -18.09
CA LEU A 66 -0.39 -13.81 -18.94
C LEU A 66 -1.68 -13.38 -18.23
N ARG A 67 -1.75 -13.52 -16.91
CA ARG A 67 -2.88 -13.06 -16.09
C ARG A 67 -3.02 -11.54 -16.18
N ASN A 68 -1.93 -10.80 -16.01
CA ASN A 68 -1.95 -9.33 -16.10
C ASN A 68 -2.37 -8.86 -17.51
N ILE A 69 -1.83 -9.47 -18.55
CA ILE A 69 -2.18 -9.17 -19.94
C ILE A 69 -3.66 -9.47 -20.24
N TYR A 70 -4.14 -10.65 -19.82
CA TYR A 70 -5.53 -11.04 -20.01
C TYR A 70 -6.48 -10.09 -19.27
N PHE A 71 -6.17 -9.75 -18.03
CA PHE A 71 -6.95 -8.80 -17.24
C PHE A 71 -7.01 -7.44 -17.92
N ALA A 72 -5.86 -6.91 -18.36
CA ALA A 72 -5.77 -5.62 -19.05
C ALA A 72 -6.57 -5.61 -20.35
N GLU A 73 -6.58 -6.71 -21.12
CA GLU A 73 -7.37 -6.81 -22.35
C GLU A 73 -8.88 -6.92 -22.08
N LYS A 74 -9.28 -7.72 -21.07
CA LYS A 74 -10.70 -7.88 -20.72
C LYS A 74 -11.28 -6.58 -20.19
N SER A 75 -10.59 -5.92 -19.27
CA SER A 75 -11.00 -4.62 -18.72
C SER A 75 -11.08 -3.55 -19.80
N ALA A 76 -10.08 -3.47 -20.69
CA ALA A 76 -10.07 -2.50 -21.78
C ALA A 76 -11.21 -2.72 -22.77
N ARG A 77 -11.47 -3.98 -23.17
CA ARG A 77 -12.57 -4.31 -24.08
C ARG A 77 -13.92 -3.91 -23.52
N TRP A 78 -14.12 -4.18 -22.23
CA TRP A 78 -15.36 -3.81 -21.55
C TRP A 78 -15.49 -2.28 -21.42
N LEU A 79 -14.44 -1.58 -21.03
CA LEU A 79 -14.42 -0.12 -20.91
C LEU A 79 -14.70 0.59 -22.24
N ARG A 80 -14.13 0.14 -23.36
CA ARG A 80 -14.40 0.72 -24.70
C ARG A 80 -15.88 0.73 -25.05
N GLN A 81 -16.61 -0.31 -24.65
CA GLN A 81 -18.04 -0.44 -24.93
C GLN A 81 -18.93 0.37 -23.99
N HIS A 82 -18.41 0.79 -22.84
CA HIS A 82 -19.19 1.40 -21.76
C HIS A 82 -18.61 2.73 -21.26
N ARG A 83 -17.66 3.32 -22.03
CA ARG A 83 -16.93 4.53 -21.58
C ARG A 83 -17.88 5.68 -21.22
N ASP A 84 -18.95 5.86 -21.98
CA ASP A 84 -19.92 6.95 -21.83
C ASP A 84 -20.86 6.75 -20.61
N GLU A 85 -20.82 5.57 -19.99
CA GLU A 85 -21.55 5.32 -18.74
C GLU A 85 -20.88 5.97 -17.53
N PHE A 86 -19.62 6.44 -17.64
CA PHE A 86 -18.81 6.89 -16.51
C PHE A 86 -18.39 8.35 -16.62
N ASP A 87 -18.48 9.03 -15.49
CA ASP A 87 -17.95 10.38 -15.32
C ASP A 87 -16.44 10.32 -15.02
N ILE A 88 -16.00 9.29 -14.24
CA ILE A 88 -14.61 9.04 -13.87
C ILE A 88 -14.28 7.56 -14.03
N ILE A 89 -13.13 7.27 -14.65
CA ILE A 89 -12.48 5.97 -14.66
C ILE A 89 -11.19 6.06 -13.85
N GLN A 90 -11.10 5.33 -12.75
CA GLN A 90 -9.86 5.14 -11.99
C GLN A 90 -9.29 3.75 -12.25
N ALA A 91 -7.98 3.68 -12.52
CA ALA A 91 -7.21 2.45 -12.61
C ALA A 91 -6.13 2.39 -11.51
N ASN A 92 -5.80 1.19 -11.04
CA ASN A 92 -4.72 1.00 -10.07
C ASN A 92 -3.44 0.52 -10.78
N GLY A 93 -2.53 1.47 -11.09
CA GLY A 93 -1.35 1.18 -11.89
C GLY A 93 -1.71 0.73 -13.31
N PHE A 94 -0.98 -0.26 -13.84
CA PHE A 94 -1.27 -0.87 -15.14
C PHE A 94 -2.21 -2.07 -14.99
N VAL A 95 -3.51 -1.86 -15.21
CA VAL A 95 -4.56 -2.88 -15.14
C VAL A 95 -5.53 -2.84 -16.32
N THR A 96 -5.31 -1.96 -17.28
CA THR A 96 -6.12 -1.82 -18.50
C THR A 96 -5.31 -1.18 -19.61
N TRP A 97 -5.64 -1.51 -20.88
CA TRP A 97 -5.09 -0.85 -22.07
C TRP A 97 -5.81 0.46 -22.40
N GLU A 98 -7.00 0.67 -21.86
CA GLU A 98 -7.72 1.92 -22.05
C GLU A 98 -7.16 3.01 -21.14
N PRO A 99 -7.06 4.25 -21.63
CA PRO A 99 -6.72 5.38 -20.79
C PRO A 99 -7.73 5.55 -19.63
N ALA A 100 -7.22 5.64 -18.42
CA ALA A 100 -8.00 6.02 -17.26
C ALA A 100 -7.86 7.52 -17.01
N ASP A 101 -8.91 8.14 -16.48
CA ASP A 101 -8.88 9.55 -16.08
C ASP A 101 -7.92 9.76 -14.92
N ILE A 102 -7.92 8.81 -13.99
CA ILE A 102 -7.10 8.83 -12.78
C ILE A 102 -6.38 7.49 -12.64
N VAL A 103 -5.09 7.52 -12.30
CA VAL A 103 -4.34 6.33 -11.93
C VAL A 103 -3.86 6.44 -10.47
N ALA A 104 -4.31 5.49 -9.64
CA ALA A 104 -3.80 5.32 -8.29
C ALA A 104 -2.49 4.53 -8.32
N VAL A 105 -1.47 5.08 -7.63
CA VAL A 105 -0.11 4.55 -7.65
C VAL A 105 0.25 4.02 -6.26
N HIS A 106 0.16 2.69 -6.12
CA HIS A 106 0.50 1.97 -4.88
C HIS A 106 1.88 1.33 -4.91
N PHE A 107 2.52 1.29 -6.08
CA PHE A 107 3.83 0.70 -6.30
C PHE A 107 4.39 1.19 -7.64
N VAL A 108 5.73 1.35 -7.74
CA VAL A 108 6.39 1.78 -8.97
C VAL A 108 7.40 0.72 -9.40
N HIS A 109 7.03 -0.10 -10.39
CA HIS A 109 7.82 -1.27 -10.82
C HIS A 109 9.22 -0.89 -11.32
N SER A 110 9.37 0.20 -12.06
CA SER A 110 10.68 0.63 -12.54
C SER A 110 11.58 1.16 -11.42
N ALA A 111 11.01 1.80 -10.40
CA ALA A 111 11.77 2.24 -9.23
C ALA A 111 12.26 1.02 -8.44
N TRP A 112 11.38 0.04 -8.22
CA TRP A 112 11.76 -1.23 -7.59
C TRP A 112 12.84 -1.98 -8.38
N LEU A 113 12.75 -2.02 -9.71
CA LEU A 113 13.76 -2.65 -10.57
C LEU A 113 15.16 -2.02 -10.43
N ARG A 114 15.22 -0.70 -10.17
CA ARG A 114 16.46 0.05 -9.96
C ARG A 114 16.93 0.06 -8.50
N ASN A 115 16.07 -0.35 -7.58
CA ASN A 115 16.38 -0.38 -6.17
C ASN A 115 17.57 -1.33 -5.91
N PRO A 116 18.59 -0.94 -5.12
CA PRO A 116 19.75 -1.77 -4.84
C PRO A 116 19.39 -3.10 -4.15
N PHE A 117 18.23 -3.17 -3.52
CA PHE A 117 17.71 -4.37 -2.86
C PHE A 117 16.80 -5.24 -3.73
N PHE A 118 16.70 -4.95 -5.03
CA PHE A 118 15.93 -5.79 -5.95
C PHE A 118 16.55 -7.19 -6.04
N PRO A 119 15.83 -8.26 -5.64
CA PRO A 119 16.46 -9.56 -5.42
C PRO A 119 16.71 -10.39 -6.69
N PHE A 120 16.14 -9.99 -7.83
CA PHE A 120 16.14 -10.78 -9.05
C PHE A 120 17.21 -10.26 -10.05
N HIS A 121 18.46 -10.64 -9.81
CA HIS A 121 19.59 -10.24 -10.66
C HIS A 121 19.79 -11.20 -11.84
N TRP A 122 20.33 -10.70 -12.97
CA TRP A 122 20.68 -11.54 -14.12
C TRP A 122 21.76 -12.59 -13.79
N SER A 123 22.57 -12.34 -12.79
CA SER A 123 23.63 -13.25 -12.32
C SER A 123 23.12 -14.39 -11.44
N SER A 124 21.85 -14.44 -11.10
CA SER A 124 21.32 -15.43 -10.16
C SER A 124 21.12 -16.83 -10.73
N PHE A 125 21.34 -17.07 -12.04
CA PHE A 125 21.17 -18.36 -12.74
C PHE A 125 19.84 -19.10 -12.44
N SER A 126 18.81 -18.37 -12.01
CA SER A 126 17.50 -18.91 -11.67
C SER A 126 16.46 -18.53 -12.72
N PRO A 127 15.80 -19.50 -13.39
CA PRO A 127 14.70 -19.23 -14.32
C PRO A 127 13.58 -18.40 -13.68
N TYR A 128 13.32 -18.62 -12.40
CA TYR A 128 12.35 -17.85 -11.63
C TYR A 128 12.78 -16.38 -11.48
N ALA A 129 14.05 -16.11 -11.18
CA ALA A 129 14.58 -14.75 -11.06
C ALA A 129 14.50 -14.00 -12.41
N TYR A 130 14.84 -14.65 -13.51
CA TYR A 130 14.71 -14.08 -14.85
C TYR A 130 13.26 -13.76 -15.19
N TYR A 131 12.35 -14.68 -14.87
CA TYR A 131 10.92 -14.46 -15.06
C TYR A 131 10.40 -13.28 -14.24
N GLN A 132 10.74 -13.19 -12.96
CA GLN A 132 10.31 -12.07 -12.09
C GLN A 132 10.88 -10.73 -12.57
N ARG A 133 12.14 -10.72 -13.01
CA ARG A 133 12.75 -9.52 -13.57
C ARG A 133 12.05 -9.10 -14.87
N LEU A 134 11.77 -10.04 -15.76
CA LEU A 134 11.06 -9.77 -17.01
C LEU A 134 9.65 -9.18 -16.77
N ILE A 135 8.89 -9.77 -15.84
CA ILE A 135 7.57 -9.23 -15.46
C ILE A 135 7.71 -7.80 -14.95
N THR A 136 8.69 -7.55 -14.07
CA THR A 136 8.91 -6.22 -13.51
C THR A 136 9.24 -5.19 -14.59
N ILE A 137 10.06 -5.56 -15.58
CA ILE A 137 10.38 -4.71 -16.74
C ILE A 137 9.12 -4.42 -17.57
N ILE A 138 8.34 -5.44 -17.88
CA ILE A 138 7.12 -5.32 -18.69
C ILE A 138 6.08 -4.46 -17.96
N ASN A 139 5.84 -4.73 -16.68
CA ASN A 139 4.92 -3.94 -15.87
C ASN A 139 5.38 -2.48 -15.79
N GLY A 140 6.65 -2.21 -15.52
CA GLY A 140 7.19 -0.85 -15.47
C GLY A 140 7.07 -0.09 -16.80
N HIS A 141 7.21 -0.78 -17.94
CA HIS A 141 7.00 -0.19 -19.26
C HIS A 141 5.53 0.27 -19.47
N TYR A 142 4.57 -0.61 -19.19
CA TYR A 142 3.16 -0.29 -19.37
C TYR A 142 2.62 0.64 -18.28
N GLU A 143 3.12 0.53 -17.07
CA GLU A 143 2.82 1.46 -15.98
C GLU A 143 3.21 2.90 -16.35
N LYS A 144 4.41 3.11 -16.87
CA LYS A 144 4.86 4.41 -17.39
C LYS A 144 3.90 4.97 -18.46
N LYS A 145 3.38 4.11 -19.31
CA LYS A 145 2.42 4.48 -20.37
C LYS A 145 1.07 4.90 -19.76
N ALA A 146 0.57 4.12 -18.79
CA ALA A 146 -0.66 4.43 -18.05
C ALA A 146 -0.54 5.78 -17.31
N PHE A 147 0.60 6.01 -16.61
CA PHE A 147 0.83 7.27 -15.90
C PHE A 147 0.87 8.51 -16.83
N ARG A 148 1.45 8.38 -18.00
CA ARG A 148 1.50 9.50 -18.96
C ARG A 148 0.14 9.83 -19.56
N SER A 149 -0.71 8.83 -19.79
CA SER A 149 -2.04 9.00 -20.40
C SER A 149 -3.10 9.53 -19.43
N ALA A 150 -2.91 9.36 -18.12
CA ALA A 150 -3.86 9.83 -17.12
C ALA A 150 -3.89 11.36 -16.98
N ASP A 151 -5.05 11.92 -16.65
CA ASP A 151 -5.18 13.34 -16.33
C ASP A 151 -4.62 13.67 -14.94
N LYS A 152 -4.85 12.77 -13.96
CA LYS A 152 -4.35 12.88 -12.59
C LYS A 152 -3.75 11.53 -12.12
N LEU A 153 -2.76 11.63 -11.25
CA LEU A 153 -2.14 10.49 -10.56
C LEU A 153 -2.28 10.69 -9.06
N ILE A 154 -2.79 9.68 -8.37
CA ILE A 154 -2.89 9.69 -6.91
C ILE A 154 -1.82 8.76 -6.35
N ALA A 155 -0.75 9.32 -5.80
CA ALA A 155 0.33 8.58 -5.15
C ALA A 155 0.03 8.41 -3.65
N VAL A 156 0.30 7.21 -3.12
CA VAL A 156 0.02 6.90 -1.70
C VAL A 156 1.01 7.56 -0.72
N SER A 157 2.11 8.13 -1.21
CA SER A 157 3.10 8.83 -0.40
C SER A 157 3.91 9.81 -1.25
N ARG A 158 4.62 10.76 -0.59
CA ARG A 158 5.57 11.66 -1.26
C ARG A 158 6.72 10.88 -1.90
N PHE A 159 7.17 9.82 -1.25
CA PHE A 159 8.18 8.92 -1.78
C PHE A 159 7.73 8.34 -3.13
N THR A 160 6.53 7.76 -3.20
CA THR A 160 5.96 7.21 -4.44
C THR A 160 5.73 8.31 -5.49
N ALA A 161 5.30 9.50 -5.09
CA ALA A 161 5.17 10.65 -5.99
C ALA A 161 6.53 11.06 -6.60
N GLY A 162 7.59 11.04 -5.80
CA GLY A 162 8.97 11.27 -6.27
C GLY A 162 9.41 10.24 -7.31
N GLU A 163 9.15 8.96 -7.08
CA GLU A 163 9.45 7.88 -8.04
C GLU A 163 8.69 8.04 -9.37
N VAL A 164 7.43 8.48 -9.31
CA VAL A 164 6.62 8.76 -10.50
C VAL A 164 7.15 9.98 -11.26
N ALA A 165 7.59 11.02 -10.55
CA ALA A 165 8.17 12.21 -11.16
C ALA A 165 9.41 11.90 -12.01
N GLU A 166 10.20 10.87 -11.68
CA GLU A 166 11.34 10.39 -12.47
C GLU A 166 10.94 9.91 -13.88
N TYR A 167 9.66 9.60 -14.12
CA TYR A 167 9.15 9.30 -15.46
C TYR A 167 8.93 10.54 -16.33
N GLY A 168 9.24 11.75 -15.83
CA GLY A 168 8.96 13.01 -16.50
C GLY A 168 7.48 13.40 -16.50
N ILE A 169 6.76 12.97 -15.48
CA ILE A 169 5.36 13.35 -15.23
C ILE A 169 5.33 14.73 -14.56
N SER A 170 4.48 15.63 -15.08
CA SER A 170 4.28 16.94 -14.47
C SER A 170 3.75 16.82 -13.03
N GLN A 171 4.31 17.61 -12.12
CA GLN A 171 3.86 17.65 -10.73
C GLN A 171 2.40 18.11 -10.59
N GLU A 172 1.86 18.89 -11.53
CA GLU A 172 0.46 19.30 -11.55
C GLU A 172 -0.52 18.14 -11.72
N LYS A 173 -0.04 17.01 -12.26
CA LYS A 173 -0.83 15.77 -12.36
C LYS A 173 -0.77 14.94 -11.08
N LEU A 174 0.21 15.17 -10.20
CA LEU A 174 0.47 14.36 -9.03
C LEU A 174 -0.25 14.91 -7.80
N VAL A 175 -1.04 14.07 -7.16
CA VAL A 175 -1.66 14.35 -5.86
C VAL A 175 -1.22 13.26 -4.90
N VAL A 176 -0.90 13.62 -3.66
CA VAL A 176 -0.57 12.64 -2.62
C VAL A 176 -1.78 12.45 -1.72
N VAL A 177 -2.29 11.21 -1.66
CA VAL A 177 -3.34 10.81 -0.72
C VAL A 177 -2.83 9.58 0.02
N HIS A 178 -2.54 9.75 1.30
CA HIS A 178 -2.03 8.66 2.14
C HIS A 178 -3.09 7.58 2.37
N ASN A 179 -2.63 6.33 2.51
CA ASN A 179 -3.51 5.25 2.98
C ASN A 179 -3.98 5.54 4.41
N GLY A 180 -5.12 5.01 4.76
CA GLY A 180 -5.71 5.14 6.07
C GLY A 180 -5.51 3.89 6.95
N VAL A 181 -6.05 4.00 8.16
CA VAL A 181 -6.15 2.91 9.13
C VAL A 181 -7.52 2.94 9.79
N ASP A 182 -7.99 1.77 10.20
CA ASP A 182 -9.19 1.62 11.01
C ASP A 182 -8.81 1.80 12.49
N ILE A 183 -9.13 2.96 13.04
CA ILE A 183 -8.78 3.33 14.41
C ILE A 183 -9.68 2.69 15.47
N GLU A 184 -10.81 2.09 15.06
CA GLU A 184 -11.70 1.34 15.92
C GLU A 184 -11.25 -0.13 16.03
N GLU A 185 -10.72 -0.72 14.96
CA GLU A 185 -10.11 -2.04 14.97
C GLU A 185 -8.73 -2.00 15.66
N PHE A 186 -7.90 -1.04 15.25
CA PHE A 186 -6.54 -0.87 15.76
C PHE A 186 -6.50 0.27 16.79
N HIS A 187 -6.49 -0.08 18.06
CA HIS A 187 -6.48 0.87 19.17
C HIS A 187 -5.70 0.31 20.38
N PRO A 188 -5.16 1.16 21.26
CA PRO A 188 -4.59 0.72 22.52
C PRO A 188 -5.63 0.00 23.38
N GLY A 189 -5.21 -1.05 24.09
CA GLY A 189 -6.11 -1.83 24.93
C GLY A 189 -5.35 -2.85 25.77
N PRO A 190 -6.07 -3.68 26.53
CA PRO A 190 -5.43 -4.71 27.36
C PRO A 190 -4.69 -5.72 26.47
N ALA A 191 -3.49 -6.10 26.93
CA ALA A 191 -2.73 -7.19 26.33
C ALA A 191 -3.45 -8.53 26.54
N VAL A 192 -3.28 -9.42 25.57
CA VAL A 192 -3.83 -10.79 25.62
C VAL A 192 -2.72 -11.79 25.26
N ARG A 193 -1.53 -11.61 25.85
CA ARG A 193 -0.31 -12.39 25.58
C ARG A 193 -0.53 -13.88 25.68
N SER A 194 -1.33 -14.32 26.65
CA SER A 194 -1.66 -15.74 26.88
C SER A 194 -2.38 -16.39 25.69
N GLU A 195 -3.17 -15.64 24.91
CA GLU A 195 -3.82 -16.16 23.68
C GLU A 195 -2.82 -16.58 22.61
N PHE A 196 -1.62 -16.01 22.64
CA PHE A 196 -0.53 -16.26 21.70
C PHE A 196 0.60 -17.10 22.31
N GLY A 197 0.44 -17.59 23.54
CA GLY A 197 1.48 -18.34 24.25
C GLY A 197 2.72 -17.49 24.61
N LEU A 198 2.54 -16.18 24.74
CA LEU A 198 3.62 -15.22 25.05
C LEU A 198 3.70 -14.93 26.55
N SER A 199 4.92 -14.72 27.05
CA SER A 199 5.15 -14.35 28.46
C SER A 199 4.73 -12.92 28.76
N GLU A 200 4.18 -12.70 29.95
CA GLU A 200 3.75 -11.36 30.42
C GLU A 200 4.94 -10.46 30.82
N GLU A 201 6.08 -11.03 31.22
CA GLU A 201 7.19 -10.32 31.82
C GLU A 201 8.32 -9.94 30.85
N ILE A 202 8.32 -10.52 29.64
CA ILE A 202 9.43 -10.39 28.68
C ILE A 202 9.12 -9.25 27.69
N PRO A 203 10.10 -8.37 27.38
CA PRO A 203 9.95 -7.39 26.30
C PRO A 203 9.73 -8.05 24.95
N LEU A 204 8.70 -7.60 24.20
CA LEU A 204 8.28 -8.18 22.93
C LEU A 204 8.30 -7.14 21.81
N ALA A 205 9.08 -7.41 20.75
CA ALA A 205 8.96 -6.72 19.49
C ALA A 205 8.04 -7.49 18.55
N LEU A 206 7.33 -6.80 17.68
CA LEU A 206 6.49 -7.40 16.63
C LEU A 206 7.02 -7.08 15.24
N PHE A 207 7.09 -8.11 14.42
CA PHE A 207 7.28 -8.01 12.96
C PHE A 207 6.08 -8.64 12.25
N VAL A 208 5.49 -7.93 11.27
CA VAL A 208 4.36 -8.44 10.47
C VAL A 208 4.66 -8.28 8.99
N GLY A 209 4.52 -9.36 8.22
CA GLY A 209 4.65 -9.25 6.76
C GLY A 209 4.92 -10.55 6.03
N ASP A 210 5.19 -10.42 4.72
CA ASP A 210 5.66 -11.55 3.93
C ASP A 210 7.10 -11.91 4.33
N ILE A 211 7.27 -13.11 4.87
CA ILE A 211 8.56 -13.65 5.31
C ILE A 211 9.11 -14.70 4.34
N LYS A 212 8.66 -14.71 3.09
CA LYS A 212 9.24 -15.54 2.02
C LYS A 212 10.26 -14.81 1.18
N THR A 213 10.17 -13.48 1.17
CA THR A 213 11.06 -12.62 0.39
C THR A 213 11.94 -11.76 1.29
N THR A 214 13.05 -11.31 0.72
CA THR A 214 14.02 -10.45 1.44
C THR A 214 13.58 -8.99 1.54
N ARG A 215 12.48 -8.60 0.88
CA ARG A 215 12.03 -7.20 0.81
C ARG A 215 11.66 -6.62 2.18
N LYS A 216 10.95 -7.39 3.00
CA LYS A 216 10.55 -6.97 4.36
C LYS A 216 11.69 -7.01 5.38
N ASN A 217 12.78 -7.69 5.04
CA ASN A 217 14.07 -7.66 5.75
C ASN A 217 14.05 -8.16 7.21
N LEU A 218 13.34 -9.24 7.48
CA LEU A 218 13.36 -9.88 8.80
C LEU A 218 14.77 -10.30 9.23
N GLU A 219 15.65 -10.58 8.27
CA GLU A 219 17.04 -10.97 8.54
C GLU A 219 17.79 -9.94 9.40
N THR A 220 17.64 -8.65 9.10
CA THR A 220 18.28 -7.57 9.88
C THR A 220 17.75 -7.53 11.31
N VAL A 221 16.45 -7.81 11.53
CA VAL A 221 15.89 -7.91 12.89
C VAL A 221 16.52 -9.07 13.65
N LEU A 222 16.61 -10.26 13.02
CA LEU A 222 17.22 -11.43 13.64
C LEU A 222 18.70 -11.21 13.99
N LYS A 223 19.45 -10.54 13.12
CA LYS A 223 20.85 -10.14 13.40
C LYS A 223 20.93 -9.15 14.56
N ALA A 224 20.06 -8.15 14.62
CA ALA A 224 20.03 -7.16 15.70
C ALA A 224 19.71 -7.81 17.07
N MET A 225 18.84 -8.82 17.09
CA MET A 225 18.52 -9.57 18.33
C MET A 225 19.71 -10.26 18.99
N GLN A 226 20.80 -10.54 18.26
CA GLN A 226 22.02 -11.10 18.86
C GLN A 226 22.61 -10.17 19.92
N SER A 227 22.45 -8.86 19.73
CA SER A 227 22.96 -7.83 20.66
C SER A 227 21.96 -7.41 21.74
N VAL A 228 20.71 -7.89 21.70
CA VAL A 228 19.64 -7.54 22.65
C VAL A 228 19.07 -8.82 23.29
N PRO A 229 19.79 -9.46 24.24
CA PRO A 229 19.45 -10.79 24.74
C PRO A 229 18.13 -10.86 25.52
N GLU A 230 17.67 -9.77 26.08
CA GLU A 230 16.42 -9.70 26.86
C GLU A 230 15.17 -9.63 25.97
N LEU A 231 15.33 -9.28 24.68
CA LEU A 231 14.22 -9.07 23.76
C LEU A 231 13.78 -10.38 23.12
N HIS A 232 12.49 -10.60 23.08
CA HIS A 232 11.86 -11.60 22.23
C HIS A 232 11.16 -10.96 21.02
N LEU A 233 11.11 -11.69 19.91
CA LEU A 233 10.50 -11.24 18.66
C LEU A 233 9.29 -12.10 18.35
N VAL A 234 8.17 -11.46 18.10
CA VAL A 234 6.96 -12.09 17.55
C VAL A 234 6.92 -11.83 16.06
N VAL A 235 6.78 -12.90 15.27
CA VAL A 235 6.76 -12.82 13.80
C VAL A 235 5.42 -13.34 13.28
N ALA A 236 4.60 -12.45 12.73
CA ALA A 236 3.35 -12.79 12.06
C ALA A 236 3.54 -12.76 10.54
N GLY A 237 3.44 -13.94 9.90
CA GLY A 237 3.61 -14.14 8.47
C GLY A 237 3.54 -15.61 8.10
N LYS A 238 3.44 -15.92 6.81
CA LYS A 238 3.37 -17.30 6.35
C LYS A 238 4.71 -18.01 6.50
N VAL A 239 4.81 -18.94 7.45
CA VAL A 239 6.05 -19.64 7.81
C VAL A 239 6.45 -20.72 6.80
N GLU A 240 5.47 -21.46 6.23
CA GLU A 240 5.80 -22.52 5.29
C GLU A 240 6.54 -21.99 4.05
N GLY A 241 7.74 -22.52 3.84
CA GLY A 241 8.66 -22.13 2.77
C GLY A 241 9.38 -20.81 3.02
N SER A 242 9.37 -20.32 4.27
CA SER A 242 10.20 -19.21 4.71
C SER A 242 11.60 -19.69 5.08
N PRO A 243 12.68 -18.96 4.74
CA PRO A 243 14.03 -19.28 5.18
C PRO A 243 14.33 -18.88 6.63
N TYR A 244 13.51 -18.01 7.21
CA TYR A 244 13.84 -17.33 8.46
C TYR A 244 13.86 -18.20 9.72
N PRO A 245 13.09 -19.29 9.86
CA PRO A 245 13.27 -20.21 10.99
C PRO A 245 14.68 -20.79 11.03
N ALA A 246 15.22 -21.26 9.89
CA ALA A 246 16.60 -21.77 9.82
C ALA A 246 17.65 -20.67 10.07
N ILE A 247 17.43 -19.46 9.55
CA ILE A 247 18.31 -18.31 9.82
C ILE A 247 18.32 -17.95 11.32
N ALA A 248 17.17 -18.02 12.00
CA ALA A 248 17.09 -17.78 13.44
C ALA A 248 17.90 -18.81 14.25
N GLU A 249 17.89 -20.09 13.83
CA GLU A 249 18.72 -21.15 14.41
C GLU A 249 20.20 -20.90 14.19
N GLU A 250 20.60 -20.57 12.96
CA GLU A 250 21.99 -20.24 12.60
C GLU A 250 22.54 -19.06 13.41
N LEU A 251 21.71 -18.02 13.59
CA LEU A 251 22.04 -16.84 14.39
C LEU A 251 21.93 -17.08 15.92
N LYS A 252 21.48 -18.26 16.37
CA LYS A 252 21.31 -18.66 17.78
C LYS A 252 20.34 -17.72 18.55
N VAL A 253 19.25 -17.35 17.90
CA VAL A 253 18.17 -16.52 18.48
C VAL A 253 16.80 -17.21 18.42
N SER A 254 16.73 -18.44 17.93
CA SER A 254 15.49 -19.19 17.71
C SER A 254 14.64 -19.40 18.97
N ASP A 255 15.27 -19.51 20.13
CA ASP A 255 14.63 -19.62 21.45
C ASP A 255 13.83 -18.37 21.85
N ARG A 256 14.13 -17.24 21.24
CA ARG A 256 13.51 -15.93 21.47
C ARG A 256 12.69 -15.41 20.28
N VAL A 257 12.47 -16.22 19.24
CA VAL A 257 11.67 -15.86 18.08
C VAL A 257 10.42 -16.70 17.99
N HIS A 258 9.26 -16.07 18.13
CA HIS A 258 7.96 -16.71 18.12
C HIS A 258 7.28 -16.55 16.75
N PHE A 259 7.39 -17.56 15.90
CA PHE A 259 6.71 -17.57 14.59
C PHE A 259 5.24 -17.98 14.77
N ILE A 260 4.32 -17.02 14.74
CA ILE A 260 2.87 -17.25 14.98
C ILE A 260 2.16 -17.76 13.72
N GLY A 261 2.76 -17.58 12.55
CA GLY A 261 2.08 -17.87 11.28
C GLY A 261 1.18 -16.70 10.83
N LYS A 262 0.32 -16.99 9.83
CA LYS A 262 -0.67 -16.02 9.38
C LYS A 262 -1.84 -16.02 10.37
N THR A 263 -2.19 -14.86 10.89
CA THR A 263 -3.31 -14.69 11.82
C THR A 263 -4.25 -13.57 11.38
N SER A 264 -5.53 -13.70 11.68
CA SER A 264 -6.53 -12.63 11.55
C SER A 264 -6.62 -11.75 12.81
N LYS A 265 -5.95 -12.15 13.90
CA LYS A 265 -5.97 -11.44 15.19
C LYS A 265 -4.84 -10.41 15.32
N ILE A 266 -4.51 -9.69 14.23
CA ILE A 266 -3.38 -8.75 14.22
C ILE A 266 -3.58 -7.61 15.23
N ALA A 267 -4.77 -7.05 15.34
CA ALA A 267 -5.07 -5.98 16.30
C ALA A 267 -4.85 -6.44 17.76
N SER A 268 -5.28 -7.65 18.11
CA SER A 268 -5.02 -8.24 19.45
C SER A 268 -3.55 -8.52 19.67
N LEU A 269 -2.84 -8.96 18.63
CA LEU A 269 -1.40 -9.19 18.71
C LEU A 269 -0.63 -7.88 18.91
N MET A 270 -1.00 -6.80 18.23
CA MET A 270 -0.40 -5.48 18.41
C MET A 270 -0.59 -4.95 19.83
N ARG A 271 -1.74 -5.19 20.47
CA ARG A 271 -1.95 -4.87 21.89
C ARG A 271 -1.11 -5.70 22.85
N SER A 272 -0.55 -6.81 22.40
CA SER A 272 0.19 -7.78 23.25
C SER A 272 1.70 -7.65 23.19
N VAL A 273 2.22 -6.66 22.45
CA VAL A 273 3.67 -6.43 22.27
C VAL A 273 4.06 -5.00 22.68
N ASP A 274 5.36 -4.74 22.82
CA ASP A 274 5.87 -3.49 23.35
C ASP A 274 6.23 -2.46 22.26
N PHE A 275 6.64 -2.91 21.08
CA PHE A 275 6.94 -2.05 19.94
C PHE A 275 6.91 -2.83 18.61
N PHE A 276 6.79 -2.11 17.52
CA PHE A 276 6.77 -2.65 16.17
C PHE A 276 8.09 -2.37 15.45
N VAL A 277 8.66 -3.38 14.77
CA VAL A 277 9.92 -3.27 14.03
C VAL A 277 9.73 -3.66 12.57
N PHE A 278 10.13 -2.78 11.65
CA PHE A 278 9.87 -2.97 10.23
C PHE A 278 10.97 -2.35 9.35
N PRO A 279 12.15 -2.99 9.25
CA PRO A 279 13.28 -2.51 8.47
C PRO A 279 13.14 -2.83 6.97
N SER A 280 11.97 -2.58 6.39
CA SER A 280 11.73 -2.94 4.99
C SER A 280 12.68 -2.19 4.04
N ARG A 281 13.11 -2.88 3.00
CA ARG A 281 14.01 -2.34 1.96
C ARG A 281 13.29 -1.50 0.92
N TYR A 282 11.98 -1.69 0.80
CA TYR A 282 11.13 -0.94 -0.12
C TYR A 282 9.65 -1.09 0.22
N GLU A 283 8.97 0.02 0.46
CA GLU A 283 7.51 0.10 0.65
C GLU A 283 6.99 1.44 0.12
N ALA A 284 5.86 1.43 -0.53
CA ALA A 284 5.18 2.65 -0.94
C ALA A 284 4.50 3.34 0.26
N HIS A 285 3.64 2.61 0.98
CA HIS A 285 2.92 3.08 2.16
C HIS A 285 2.30 1.89 2.92
N PRO A 286 3.04 1.24 3.83
CA PRO A 286 2.64 -0.02 4.44
C PRO A 286 1.51 0.16 5.45
N LEU A 287 0.37 -0.50 5.25
CA LEU A 287 -0.79 -0.44 6.16
C LEU A 287 -0.44 -0.92 7.56
N VAL A 288 0.33 -2.00 7.66
CA VAL A 288 0.71 -2.59 8.95
C VAL A 288 1.45 -1.61 9.88
N LEU A 289 2.14 -0.62 9.31
CA LEU A 289 2.79 0.42 10.09
C LEU A 289 1.75 1.37 10.71
N LEU A 290 0.75 1.78 9.93
CA LEU A 290 -0.35 2.60 10.44
C LEU A 290 -1.18 1.85 11.49
N GLU A 291 -1.39 0.55 11.30
CA GLU A 291 -2.06 -0.35 12.23
C GLU A 291 -1.30 -0.43 13.57
N ALA A 292 0.03 -0.55 13.52
CA ALA A 292 0.87 -0.52 14.71
C ALA A 292 0.82 0.84 15.43
N MET A 293 0.95 1.95 14.69
CA MET A 293 0.83 3.30 15.24
C MET A 293 -0.56 3.54 15.85
N ALA A 294 -1.63 3.11 15.17
CA ALA A 294 -2.99 3.20 15.66
C ALA A 294 -3.22 2.37 16.94
N SER A 295 -2.54 1.25 17.08
CA SER A 295 -2.55 0.43 18.30
C SER A 295 -1.74 1.03 19.45
N GLY A 296 -1.09 2.19 19.24
CA GLY A 296 -0.27 2.87 20.24
C GLY A 296 1.11 2.26 20.43
N LEU A 297 1.64 1.55 19.44
CA LEU A 297 3.00 1.00 19.48
C LEU A 297 4.02 2.03 18.99
N PRO A 298 5.15 2.20 19.69
CA PRO A 298 6.33 2.79 19.10
C PRO A 298 6.75 2.02 17.86
N VAL A 299 7.15 2.70 16.79
CA VAL A 299 7.56 2.04 15.55
C VAL A 299 9.03 2.28 15.26
N VAL A 300 9.74 1.24 14.81
CA VAL A 300 11.13 1.29 14.38
C VAL A 300 11.20 0.88 12.92
N VAL A 301 11.62 1.79 12.04
CA VAL A 301 11.58 1.59 10.58
C VAL A 301 12.86 2.05 9.91
N SER A 302 13.12 1.53 8.71
CA SER A 302 14.17 2.07 7.84
C SER A 302 13.70 3.32 7.10
N GLY A 303 14.62 4.20 6.69
CA GLY A 303 14.33 5.42 5.95
C GLY A 303 13.94 5.22 4.48
N ASN A 304 13.98 4.00 3.95
CA ASN A 304 13.87 3.71 2.52
C ASN A 304 12.44 3.47 2.04
N PHE A 305 11.44 4.13 2.62
CA PHE A 305 10.06 4.01 2.16
C PHE A 305 9.15 5.17 2.58
N GLY A 306 7.99 5.25 1.93
CA GLY A 306 7.11 6.40 1.96
C GLY A 306 6.45 6.76 3.30
N ALA A 307 6.67 5.97 4.35
CA ALA A 307 6.13 6.29 5.67
C ALA A 307 7.16 6.98 6.59
N ALA A 308 8.44 6.96 6.23
CA ALA A 308 9.49 7.59 7.05
C ALA A 308 9.24 9.09 7.24
N ASP A 309 8.65 9.76 6.25
CA ASP A 309 8.42 11.21 6.25
C ASP A 309 7.45 11.69 7.35
N TYR A 310 6.61 10.82 7.88
CA TYR A 310 5.62 11.18 8.91
C TYR A 310 5.80 10.43 10.23
N ILE A 311 6.88 9.68 10.39
CA ILE A 311 7.24 9.09 11.68
C ILE A 311 8.05 10.11 12.47
N HIS A 312 7.36 10.86 13.33
CA HIS A 312 7.99 11.88 14.17
C HIS A 312 8.31 11.32 15.59
N ALA A 313 7.66 11.89 16.61
CA ALA A 313 7.85 11.47 18.00
C ALA A 313 7.37 10.03 18.30
N GLY A 314 6.51 9.46 17.45
CA GLY A 314 5.95 8.12 17.62
C GLY A 314 6.88 6.97 17.22
N GLY A 315 8.07 7.24 16.70
CA GLY A 315 8.97 6.18 16.23
C GLY A 315 10.43 6.58 16.13
N ARG A 316 11.20 5.65 15.57
CA ARG A 316 12.61 5.83 15.20
C ARG A 316 12.80 5.39 13.75
N VAL A 317 13.53 6.21 13.00
CA VAL A 317 13.93 5.94 11.63
C VAL A 317 15.45 5.77 11.62
N PHE A 318 15.96 4.73 10.97
CA PHE A 318 17.39 4.52 10.72
C PHE A 318 17.65 4.38 9.21
N ASP A 319 18.82 4.82 8.76
CA ASP A 319 19.07 5.09 7.33
C ASP A 319 19.23 3.83 6.50
N ASP A 320 20.15 2.91 6.89
CA ASP A 320 20.41 1.68 6.13
C ASP A 320 19.56 0.53 6.67
N PRO A 321 18.61 0.00 5.89
CA PRO A 321 17.79 -1.14 6.31
C PRO A 321 18.59 -2.40 6.69
N ASN A 322 19.85 -2.51 6.28
CA ASN A 322 20.73 -3.63 6.60
C ASN A 322 21.63 -3.37 7.82
N ASP A 323 21.60 -2.19 8.40
CA ASP A 323 22.38 -1.88 9.60
C ASP A 323 21.75 -2.50 10.86
N ALA A 324 22.13 -3.76 11.12
CA ALA A 324 21.69 -4.49 12.31
C ALA A 324 22.20 -3.87 13.62
N SER A 325 23.34 -3.14 13.59
CA SER A 325 23.90 -2.50 14.77
C SER A 325 23.11 -1.26 15.17
N ALA A 326 22.76 -0.40 14.19
CA ALA A 326 21.88 0.75 14.43
C ALA A 326 20.52 0.29 14.91
N LEU A 327 19.94 -0.76 14.30
CA LEU A 327 18.68 -1.33 14.72
C LEU A 327 18.77 -1.89 16.14
N ALA A 328 19.82 -2.65 16.49
CA ALA A 328 20.03 -3.19 17.82
C ALA A 328 20.10 -2.09 18.90
N THR A 329 20.80 -1.00 18.63
CA THR A 329 20.90 0.16 19.53
C THR A 329 19.52 0.76 19.82
N ILE A 330 18.67 0.91 18.81
CA ILE A 330 17.32 1.41 18.98
C ILE A 330 16.44 0.42 19.76
N MET A 331 16.54 -0.88 19.44
CA MET A 331 15.78 -1.92 20.12
C MET A 331 16.18 -2.02 21.60
N GLU A 332 17.49 -1.96 21.92
CA GLU A 332 17.99 -1.93 23.28
C GLU A 332 17.48 -0.71 24.06
N GLU A 333 17.49 0.47 23.45
CA GLU A 333 16.91 1.68 24.04
C GLU A 333 15.43 1.48 24.42
N LEU A 334 14.64 0.90 23.50
CA LEU A 334 13.23 0.63 23.75
C LEU A 334 13.00 -0.45 24.80
N VAL A 335 13.85 -1.46 24.91
CA VAL A 335 13.80 -2.46 25.98
C VAL A 335 14.09 -1.81 27.34
N ARG A 336 15.14 -0.98 27.40
CA ARG A 336 15.67 -0.41 28.65
C ARG A 336 14.81 0.70 29.25
N PHE A 337 14.05 1.44 28.41
CA PHE A 337 13.29 2.63 28.83
C PHE A 337 11.78 2.50 28.58
N PRO A 338 11.01 1.81 29.46
CA PRO A 338 9.56 1.60 29.30
C PRO A 338 8.76 2.91 29.16
N GLU A 339 9.13 3.96 29.95
CA GLU A 339 8.43 5.25 29.88
C GLU A 339 8.63 5.95 28.53
N LYS A 340 9.78 5.75 27.91
CA LYS A 340 10.03 6.24 26.55
C LYS A 340 9.16 5.50 25.54
N ARG A 341 9.05 4.17 25.64
CA ARG A 341 8.11 3.39 24.80
C ARG A 341 6.70 3.92 24.92
N LYS A 342 6.23 4.15 26.15
CA LYS A 342 4.88 4.64 26.42
C LYS A 342 4.64 6.02 25.80
N SER A 343 5.57 6.97 25.99
CA SER A 343 5.43 8.32 25.40
C SER A 343 5.45 8.28 23.87
N MET A 344 6.30 7.46 23.28
CA MET A 344 6.35 7.25 21.83
C MET A 344 5.07 6.60 21.30
N GLY A 345 4.53 5.61 22.01
CA GLY A 345 3.27 4.96 21.65
C GLY A 345 2.08 5.92 21.63
N VAL A 346 2.00 6.83 22.61
CA VAL A 346 0.99 7.91 22.63
C VAL A 346 1.12 8.80 21.38
N ALA A 347 2.33 9.25 21.08
CA ALA A 347 2.58 10.10 19.92
C ALA A 347 2.29 9.37 18.58
N ALA A 348 2.59 8.08 18.49
CA ALA A 348 2.24 7.25 17.34
C ALA A 348 0.71 7.17 17.14
N ARG A 349 -0.04 6.94 18.21
CA ARG A 349 -1.51 6.92 18.19
C ARG A 349 -2.10 8.26 17.76
N GLU A 350 -1.65 9.37 18.35
CA GLU A 350 -2.11 10.72 17.99
C GLU A 350 -1.93 11.00 16.49
N GLN A 351 -0.83 10.56 15.94
CA GLN A 351 -0.57 10.70 14.51
C GLN A 351 -1.49 9.83 13.65
N ALA A 352 -1.71 8.57 14.04
CA ALA A 352 -2.59 7.66 13.34
C ALA A 352 -4.06 8.11 13.36
N LEU A 353 -4.52 8.82 14.39
CA LEU A 353 -5.86 9.40 14.45
C LEU A 353 -6.13 10.40 13.33
N ASN A 354 -5.10 11.00 12.75
CA ASN A 354 -5.17 11.89 11.59
C ASN A 354 -4.97 11.17 10.25
N MET A 355 -5.00 9.83 10.25
CA MET A 355 -4.77 8.99 9.05
C MET A 355 -5.85 7.91 8.96
N GLN A 356 -7.11 8.31 8.99
CA GLN A 356 -8.24 7.39 8.92
C GLN A 356 -8.66 7.12 7.46
N TRP A 357 -9.30 5.98 7.22
CA TRP A 357 -9.84 5.63 5.89
C TRP A 357 -10.82 6.66 5.35
N SER A 358 -11.58 7.32 6.22
CA SER A 358 -12.49 8.42 5.83
C SER A 358 -11.77 9.59 5.16
N GLN A 359 -10.55 9.92 5.63
CA GLN A 359 -9.72 10.98 5.05
C GLN A 359 -9.10 10.53 3.73
N THR A 360 -8.63 9.28 3.64
CA THR A 360 -8.16 8.70 2.38
C THR A 360 -9.25 8.75 1.32
N ALA A 361 -10.42 8.22 1.63
CA ALA A 361 -11.54 8.18 0.70
C ALA A 361 -12.00 9.60 0.29
N ALA A 362 -12.06 10.54 1.23
CA ALA A 362 -12.34 11.94 0.95
C ALA A 362 -11.34 12.52 -0.05
N GLY A 363 -10.04 12.34 0.18
CA GLY A 363 -9.00 12.84 -0.72
C GLY A 363 -9.10 12.29 -2.14
N TYR A 364 -9.50 11.01 -2.32
CA TYR A 364 -9.77 10.46 -3.65
C TYR A 364 -10.99 11.12 -4.30
N LEU A 365 -12.09 11.26 -3.57
CA LEU A 365 -13.32 11.84 -4.10
C LEU A 365 -13.15 13.33 -4.42
N ASP A 366 -12.37 14.07 -3.64
CA ASP A 366 -12.02 15.47 -3.91
C ASP A 366 -11.26 15.61 -5.25
N VAL A 367 -10.32 14.68 -5.53
CA VAL A 367 -9.59 14.66 -6.84
C VAL A 367 -10.55 14.37 -8.00
N TYR A 368 -11.55 13.49 -7.80
CA TYR A 368 -12.55 13.20 -8.84
C TYR A 368 -13.42 14.43 -9.12
N GLU A 369 -13.87 15.12 -8.08
CA GLU A 369 -14.69 16.33 -8.19
C GLU A 369 -13.92 17.46 -8.86
N GLU A 370 -12.67 17.72 -8.43
CA GLU A 370 -11.78 18.72 -9.04
C GLU A 370 -11.60 18.48 -10.54
N LEU A 371 -11.35 17.22 -10.94
CA LEU A 371 -11.16 16.88 -12.35
C LEU A 371 -12.42 17.13 -13.18
N LEU A 372 -13.59 16.76 -12.66
CA LEU A 372 -14.87 17.00 -13.34
C LEU A 372 -15.20 18.48 -13.44
N GLU A 373 -14.95 19.25 -12.41
CA GLU A 373 -15.16 20.69 -12.42
C GLU A 373 -14.28 21.38 -13.45
N LYS A 374 -12.98 21.02 -13.52
CA LYS A 374 -12.06 21.51 -14.53
C LYS A 374 -12.53 21.20 -15.96
N ARG A 375 -13.05 19.99 -16.18
CA ARG A 375 -13.60 19.61 -17.50
C ARG A 375 -14.84 20.43 -17.88
N ARG A 376 -15.74 20.72 -16.92
CA ARG A 376 -16.92 21.57 -17.14
C ARG A 376 -16.52 23.00 -17.49
N GLN A 377 -15.57 23.56 -16.75
CA GLN A 377 -15.07 24.94 -17.01
C GLN A 377 -14.44 25.04 -18.40
N SER A 378 -13.63 24.06 -18.81
CA SER A 378 -13.02 24.01 -20.13
C SER A 378 -14.03 23.90 -21.27
N ALA A 379 -15.10 23.11 -21.07
CA ALA A 379 -16.19 22.97 -22.03
C ALA A 379 -16.99 24.29 -22.21
N SER A 380 -17.26 24.98 -21.10
CA SER A 380 -17.97 26.27 -21.10
C SER A 380 -17.13 27.39 -21.78
N ALA A 381 -15.81 27.42 -21.52
CA ALA A 381 -14.93 28.37 -22.18
C ALA A 381 -14.79 28.14 -23.69
N GLY A 382 -14.81 26.87 -24.12
CA GLY A 382 -14.80 26.52 -25.55
C GLY A 382 -16.08 26.93 -26.30
N HIS A 383 -17.25 26.88 -25.66
CA HIS A 383 -18.52 27.35 -26.24
C HIS A 383 -18.55 28.87 -26.42
N LEU A 384 -18.10 29.63 -25.42
CA LEU A 384 -18.03 31.10 -25.51
C LEU A 384 -17.12 31.57 -26.66
N SER A 385 -16.01 30.88 -26.92
CA SER A 385 -15.11 31.25 -28.02
C SER A 385 -15.67 30.92 -29.41
N MET A 386 -16.53 29.92 -29.55
CA MET A 386 -17.19 29.58 -30.80
C MET A 386 -18.33 30.54 -31.16
N ASP A 387 -19.09 31.02 -30.17
CA ASP A 387 -20.16 31.98 -30.36
C ASP A 387 -19.60 33.37 -30.76
N ASP A 388 -18.45 33.77 -30.22
CA ASP A 388 -17.76 35.00 -30.60
C ASP A 388 -17.21 34.97 -32.02
N VAL A 389 -16.74 33.79 -32.49
CA VAL A 389 -16.28 33.61 -33.87
C VAL A 389 -17.45 33.59 -34.85
N ALA A 390 -18.58 32.95 -34.51
CA ALA A 390 -19.79 32.94 -35.32
C ALA A 390 -20.39 34.34 -35.48
N ASN A 391 -20.51 35.10 -34.39
CA ASN A 391 -20.99 36.49 -34.42
C ASN A 391 -20.06 37.47 -35.16
N SER A 392 -18.79 37.15 -35.33
CA SER A 392 -17.83 37.99 -36.09
C SER A 392 -17.86 37.71 -37.59
N GLN A 393 -18.39 36.54 -38.02
CA GLN A 393 -18.56 36.21 -39.45
C GLN A 393 -19.92 36.69 -40.03
N GLU A 394 -20.96 36.87 -39.19
CA GLU A 394 -22.23 37.47 -39.65
C GLU A 394 -22.20 38.98 -39.82
N LYS A 395 -21.14 39.67 -39.36
CA LYS A 395 -20.97 41.12 -39.47
C LYS A 395 -20.03 41.56 -40.62
N LYS A 396 -19.66 40.68 -41.52
CA LYS A 396 -18.93 40.99 -42.76
C LYS A 396 -19.80 40.63 -43.98
#